data_19acaef9010daca982727b405e8fce14
#
_entry.id   19acaef9010daca982727b405e8fce14
#
_cell.length_a   1.000
_cell.length_b   1.000
_cell.length_c   1.000
_cell.angle_alpha   90.00
_cell.angle_beta   90.00
_cell.angle_gamma   90.00
#
_symmetry.space_group_name_H-M   'P 1'
#
loop_
_entity.id
_entity.type
_entity.pdbx_description
1 polymer ?
#
loop_
_entity_poly.entity_id
_entity_poly.type
_entity_poly.pdbx_seq_one_letter_code
_entity_poly.pdbx_strand_id
1 'polypeptide(L)'
;MDIPFKPIRLEDKEIITSFTFPSDYRNCDFSFANMCSWRFLYDSEFAIVDGYLLIRFMIEDKSRFAYMMPVGDGDLAGAVRLLEEDSLKYGHPLCMLGITPDAKEQLEGALPGSFFYIPERDYFDYIYLREDLATLRGKKYQSKRNHINNFKKQYSYEYVPITPDIVPQCLKLECKWYNDERRSLTYALHHFDSLSLIGGALRVDNEIIAFSFGAPINHNTFGVHVEKADVNFDGAYTVINQEFASHLPEQYTYVNREEDLGIPGLRQAKLSYQPTILLEKSAAIKKQLTQTK
;
A
#
# COMPACT_ATOMS: atom_id res chain seq x y z
N MET A 1 -8.95 20.28 -22.33
CA MET A 1 -8.88 19.00 -23.10
C MET A 1 -9.39 17.89 -22.18
N ASP A 2 -10.15 16.91 -22.70
CA ASP A 2 -10.58 15.81 -21.84
C ASP A 2 -9.44 14.83 -21.64
N ILE A 3 -9.14 14.50 -20.39
CA ILE A 3 -8.13 13.48 -20.06
C ILE A 3 -8.74 12.10 -20.39
N PRO A 4 -8.06 11.25 -21.17
CA PRO A 4 -8.59 9.95 -21.58
C PRO A 4 -8.43 8.90 -20.47
N PHE A 5 -9.04 9.13 -19.31
CA PHE A 5 -9.03 8.17 -18.22
C PHE A 5 -9.68 6.85 -18.60
N LYS A 6 -9.07 5.75 -18.24
CA LYS A 6 -9.60 4.39 -18.39
C LYS A 6 -9.41 3.58 -17.11
N PRO A 7 -10.31 2.62 -16.83
CA PRO A 7 -10.18 1.74 -15.66
C PRO A 7 -8.85 0.98 -15.64
N ILE A 8 -8.24 0.88 -14.46
CA ILE A 8 -7.02 0.09 -14.26
C ILE A 8 -7.36 -1.41 -14.39
N ARG A 9 -6.59 -2.14 -15.23
CA ARG A 9 -6.72 -3.57 -15.45
C ARG A 9 -5.38 -4.27 -15.32
N LEU A 10 -5.38 -5.61 -15.26
CA LEU A 10 -4.16 -6.41 -15.13
C LEU A 10 -3.16 -6.18 -16.28
N GLU A 11 -3.68 -6.02 -17.51
CA GLU A 11 -2.89 -5.75 -18.69
C GLU A 11 -2.17 -4.40 -18.68
N ASP A 12 -2.58 -3.47 -17.81
CA ASP A 12 -1.96 -2.14 -17.68
C ASP A 12 -0.72 -2.15 -16.76
N LYS A 13 -0.35 -3.29 -16.18
CA LYS A 13 0.73 -3.39 -15.21
C LYS A 13 2.05 -2.81 -15.71
N GLU A 14 2.50 -3.25 -16.89
CA GLU A 14 3.79 -2.82 -17.42
C GLU A 14 3.86 -1.31 -17.63
N ILE A 15 2.78 -0.74 -18.18
CA ILE A 15 2.75 0.70 -18.45
C ILE A 15 2.69 1.52 -17.15
N ILE A 16 1.89 1.11 -16.16
CA ILE A 16 1.79 1.83 -14.88
C ILE A 16 3.10 1.70 -14.10
N THR A 17 3.67 0.50 -14.01
CA THR A 17 4.91 0.26 -13.27
C THR A 17 6.12 0.91 -13.94
N SER A 18 6.09 1.19 -15.24
CA SER A 18 7.15 1.95 -15.89
C SER A 18 7.28 3.39 -15.36
N PHE A 19 6.23 3.93 -14.75
CA PHE A 19 6.25 5.22 -14.06
C PHE A 19 6.54 5.08 -12.56
N THR A 20 5.89 4.11 -11.88
CA THR A 20 5.98 4.02 -10.41
C THR A 20 7.30 3.42 -9.94
N PHE A 21 7.89 2.45 -10.65
CA PHE A 21 9.13 1.80 -10.22
C PHE A 21 10.36 2.70 -10.24
N PRO A 22 10.58 3.55 -11.24
CA PRO A 22 11.68 4.50 -11.23
C PRO A 22 11.50 5.62 -10.20
N SER A 23 10.27 5.84 -9.72
CA SER A 23 9.99 6.89 -8.75
C SER A 23 10.55 6.53 -7.36
N ASP A 24 10.82 7.56 -6.56
CA ASP A 24 11.23 7.40 -5.16
C ASP A 24 10.04 7.32 -4.19
N TYR A 25 8.81 7.32 -4.70
CA TYR A 25 7.61 7.19 -3.88
C TYR A 25 7.56 5.82 -3.20
N ARG A 26 7.36 5.82 -1.88
CA ARG A 26 7.31 4.61 -1.03
C ARG A 26 5.94 4.35 -0.43
N ASN A 27 4.97 5.23 -0.66
CA ASN A 27 3.62 5.04 -0.15
C ASN A 27 2.89 3.89 -0.88
N CYS A 28 2.13 3.12 -0.13
CA CYS A 28 1.45 1.91 -0.60
C CYS A 28 0.45 2.20 -1.72
N ASP A 29 -0.04 3.43 -1.82
CA ASP A 29 -0.97 3.88 -2.86
C ASP A 29 -0.43 3.65 -4.28
N PHE A 30 0.91 3.70 -4.47
CA PHE A 30 1.57 3.47 -5.76
C PHE A 30 1.85 2.00 -6.07
N SER A 31 1.44 1.06 -5.21
CA SER A 31 1.48 -0.37 -5.54
C SER A 31 0.44 -0.70 -6.61
N PHE A 32 0.89 -1.19 -7.77
CA PHE A 32 -0.03 -1.67 -8.82
C PHE A 32 -0.96 -2.76 -8.30
N ALA A 33 -0.47 -3.65 -7.45
CA ALA A 33 -1.28 -4.71 -6.87
C ALA A 33 -2.42 -4.13 -6.02
N ASN A 34 -2.17 -3.08 -5.23
CA ASN A 34 -3.22 -2.37 -4.49
C ASN A 34 -4.21 -1.69 -5.41
N MET A 35 -3.74 -0.87 -6.37
CA MET A 35 -4.61 -0.20 -7.34
C MET A 35 -5.56 -1.18 -8.02
N CYS A 36 -5.06 -2.36 -8.41
CA CYS A 36 -5.82 -3.35 -9.14
C CYS A 36 -6.77 -4.16 -8.22
N SER A 37 -6.31 -4.55 -7.03
CA SER A 37 -7.07 -5.36 -6.09
C SER A 37 -8.23 -4.60 -5.44
N TRP A 38 -8.07 -3.31 -5.19
CA TRP A 38 -9.06 -2.43 -4.58
C TRP A 38 -9.93 -1.65 -5.58
N ARG A 39 -9.68 -1.82 -6.90
CA ARG A 39 -10.39 -1.07 -7.95
C ARG A 39 -11.92 -1.17 -7.87
N PHE A 40 -12.46 -2.27 -7.37
CA PHE A 40 -13.92 -2.44 -7.26
C PHE A 40 -14.54 -1.50 -6.22
N LEU A 41 -13.76 -1.07 -5.22
CA LEU A 41 -14.18 -0.13 -4.19
C LEU A 41 -14.01 1.31 -4.67
N TYR A 42 -12.88 1.58 -5.31
CA TYR A 42 -12.44 2.94 -5.65
C TYR A 42 -12.68 3.32 -7.12
N ASP A 43 -13.13 2.39 -7.98
CA ASP A 43 -13.26 2.60 -9.43
C ASP A 43 -12.04 3.31 -10.03
N SER A 44 -10.85 2.84 -9.66
CA SER A 44 -9.57 3.46 -10.00
C SER A 44 -9.35 3.49 -11.50
N GLU A 45 -8.98 4.65 -12.02
CA GLU A 45 -8.71 4.92 -13.43
C GLU A 45 -7.35 5.60 -13.59
N PHE A 46 -6.75 5.44 -14.76
CA PHE A 46 -5.51 6.13 -15.10
C PHE A 46 -5.53 6.69 -16.52
N ALA A 47 -4.67 7.66 -16.75
CA ALA A 47 -4.33 8.18 -18.07
C ALA A 47 -2.84 8.52 -18.11
N ILE A 48 -2.27 8.58 -19.33
CA ILE A 48 -0.92 9.08 -19.54
C ILE A 48 -1.04 10.30 -20.44
N VAL A 49 -0.58 11.44 -19.92
CA VAL A 49 -0.64 12.72 -20.61
C VAL A 49 0.67 13.47 -20.38
N ASP A 50 1.27 13.94 -21.46
CA ASP A 50 2.48 14.79 -21.44
C ASP A 50 3.62 14.26 -20.55
N GLY A 51 3.86 12.94 -20.56
CA GLY A 51 4.91 12.28 -19.79
C GLY A 51 4.53 11.97 -18.35
N TYR A 52 3.30 12.21 -17.92
CA TYR A 52 2.82 11.89 -16.59
C TYR A 52 1.79 10.77 -16.58
N LEU A 53 1.94 9.85 -15.65
CA LEU A 53 0.89 8.95 -15.18
C LEU A 53 -0.02 9.74 -14.24
N LEU A 54 -1.28 9.87 -14.63
CA LEU A 54 -2.35 10.48 -13.86
C LEU A 54 -3.27 9.38 -13.36
N ILE A 55 -3.59 9.39 -12.07
CA ILE A 55 -4.49 8.39 -11.45
C ILE A 55 -5.58 9.13 -10.72
N ARG A 56 -6.84 8.70 -10.93
CA ARG A 56 -8.00 9.14 -10.17
C ARG A 56 -8.79 7.95 -9.63
N PHE A 57 -9.53 8.19 -8.57
CA PHE A 57 -10.33 7.17 -7.92
C PHE A 57 -11.50 7.81 -7.16
N MET A 58 -12.54 7.02 -6.94
CA MET A 58 -13.75 7.47 -6.23
C MET A 58 -13.56 7.39 -4.72
N ILE A 59 -14.03 8.39 -4.02
CA ILE A 59 -14.10 8.45 -2.55
C ILE A 59 -15.54 8.80 -2.10
N GLU A 60 -15.80 8.81 -0.81
CA GLU A 60 -17.10 9.23 -0.21
C GLU A 60 -18.28 8.46 -0.83
N ASP A 61 -18.24 7.13 -0.74
CA ASP A 61 -19.25 6.22 -1.31
C ASP A 61 -19.49 6.44 -2.81
N LYS A 62 -18.40 6.71 -3.54
CA LYS A 62 -18.39 6.95 -5.00
C LYS A 62 -19.13 8.23 -5.42
N SER A 63 -19.16 9.23 -4.57
CA SER A 63 -19.76 10.52 -4.89
C SER A 63 -18.78 11.55 -5.43
N ARG A 64 -17.46 11.32 -5.24
CA ARG A 64 -16.42 12.29 -5.58
C ARG A 64 -15.16 11.61 -6.08
N PHE A 65 -14.51 12.21 -7.08
CA PHE A 65 -13.16 11.85 -7.47
C PHE A 65 -12.10 12.51 -6.56
N ALA A 66 -11.10 11.71 -6.21
CA ALA A 66 -9.81 12.16 -5.73
C ALA A 66 -8.72 11.71 -6.70
N TYR A 67 -7.54 12.29 -6.57
CA TYR A 67 -6.42 12.08 -7.49
C TYR A 67 -5.17 11.75 -6.68
N MET A 68 -4.26 11.00 -7.29
CA MET A 68 -2.91 10.82 -6.75
C MET A 68 -1.98 11.92 -7.27
N MET A 69 -0.82 12.06 -6.63
CA MET A 69 0.27 12.86 -7.19
C MET A 69 0.62 12.37 -8.59
N PRO A 70 0.70 13.23 -9.62
CA PRO A 70 1.19 12.86 -10.94
C PRO A 70 2.60 12.24 -10.86
N VAL A 71 2.83 11.13 -11.54
CA VAL A 71 4.14 10.45 -11.55
C VAL A 71 4.72 10.50 -12.96
N GLY A 72 5.90 11.11 -13.10
CA GLY A 72 6.56 11.28 -14.38
C GLY A 72 7.48 12.49 -14.40
N ASP A 73 7.92 12.85 -15.58
CA ASP A 73 8.82 13.96 -15.82
C ASP A 73 8.20 14.98 -16.79
N GLY A 74 8.35 16.29 -16.50
CA GLY A 74 7.87 17.36 -17.38
C GLY A 74 7.26 18.55 -16.63
N ASP A 75 6.20 19.17 -17.19
CA ASP A 75 5.49 20.29 -16.55
C ASP A 75 4.48 19.78 -15.51
N LEU A 76 4.93 19.61 -14.26
CA LEU A 76 4.06 19.24 -13.15
C LEU A 76 2.91 20.25 -12.96
N ALA A 77 3.16 21.54 -13.12
CA ALA A 77 2.13 22.56 -13.00
C ALA A 77 1.04 22.39 -14.06
N GLY A 78 1.44 22.02 -15.29
CA GLY A 78 0.52 21.67 -16.38
C GLY A 78 -0.31 20.43 -16.06
N ALA A 79 0.34 19.35 -15.61
CA ALA A 79 -0.35 18.11 -15.23
C ALA A 79 -1.38 18.36 -14.12
N VAL A 80 -1.03 19.13 -13.09
CA VAL A 80 -1.95 19.47 -12.00
C VAL A 80 -3.10 20.34 -12.47
N ARG A 81 -2.88 21.30 -13.40
CA ARG A 81 -3.97 22.09 -14.00
C ARG A 81 -4.97 21.22 -14.76
N LEU A 82 -4.48 20.19 -15.49
CA LEU A 82 -5.37 19.24 -16.16
C LEU A 82 -6.25 18.48 -15.15
N LEU A 83 -5.68 18.03 -14.03
CA LEU A 83 -6.46 17.38 -12.96
C LEU A 83 -7.48 18.36 -12.32
N GLU A 84 -7.12 19.63 -12.14
CA GLU A 84 -8.03 20.67 -11.64
C GLU A 84 -9.21 20.87 -12.61
N GLU A 85 -8.94 20.99 -13.91
CA GLU A 85 -10.00 21.08 -14.93
C GLU A 85 -10.91 19.85 -14.91
N ASP A 86 -10.34 18.64 -14.76
CA ASP A 86 -11.12 17.41 -14.70
C ASP A 86 -12.01 17.37 -13.45
N SER A 87 -11.47 17.71 -12.27
CA SER A 87 -12.21 17.75 -11.00
C SER A 87 -13.38 18.75 -11.03
N LEU A 88 -13.16 19.92 -11.63
CA LEU A 88 -14.19 20.98 -11.76
C LEU A 88 -15.37 20.56 -12.62
N LYS A 89 -15.23 19.64 -13.59
CA LYS A 89 -16.34 19.08 -14.36
C LYS A 89 -17.35 18.35 -13.48
N TYR A 90 -16.88 17.81 -12.35
CA TYR A 90 -17.72 17.12 -11.35
C TYR A 90 -18.17 18.04 -10.22
N GLY A 91 -17.89 19.35 -10.31
CA GLY A 91 -18.35 20.36 -9.34
C GLY A 91 -17.55 20.43 -8.04
N HIS A 92 -16.35 19.86 -7.98
CA HIS A 92 -15.50 19.83 -6.79
C HIS A 92 -14.13 20.47 -7.04
N PRO A 93 -13.52 21.11 -6.03
CA PRO A 93 -12.12 21.50 -6.12
C PRO A 93 -11.23 20.25 -6.21
N LEU A 94 -10.10 20.40 -6.90
CA LEU A 94 -9.10 19.32 -6.95
C LEU A 94 -8.71 18.89 -5.53
N CYS A 95 -8.82 17.60 -5.28
CA CYS A 95 -8.37 16.93 -4.05
C CYS A 95 -7.38 15.83 -4.44
N MET A 96 -6.14 15.96 -4.00
CA MET A 96 -5.15 14.89 -4.14
C MET A 96 -4.90 14.26 -2.77
N LEU A 97 -4.86 12.91 -2.72
CA LEU A 97 -4.63 12.13 -1.50
C LEU A 97 -3.26 11.45 -1.54
N GLY A 98 -2.77 11.04 -0.37
CA GLY A 98 -1.49 10.37 -0.26
C GLY A 98 -0.29 11.29 -0.52
N ILE A 99 -0.44 12.59 -0.34
CA ILE A 99 0.65 13.57 -0.58
C ILE A 99 1.67 13.48 0.54
N THR A 100 2.84 12.94 0.21
CA THR A 100 3.99 12.83 1.10
C THR A 100 4.71 14.18 1.26
N PRO A 101 5.61 14.35 2.24
CA PRO A 101 6.40 15.58 2.38
C PRO A 101 7.17 15.96 1.10
N ASP A 102 7.80 14.99 0.43
CA ASP A 102 8.54 15.23 -0.81
C ASP A 102 7.60 15.64 -1.97
N ALA A 103 6.43 14.99 -2.08
CA ALA A 103 5.41 15.36 -3.06
C ALA A 103 4.84 16.76 -2.79
N LYS A 104 4.67 17.12 -1.52
CA LYS A 104 4.28 18.48 -1.12
C LYS A 104 5.32 19.51 -1.54
N GLU A 105 6.62 19.23 -1.34
CA GLU A 105 7.71 20.14 -1.76
C GLU A 105 7.68 20.33 -3.28
N GLN A 106 7.48 19.28 -4.05
CA GLN A 106 7.35 19.37 -5.52
C GLN A 106 6.13 20.22 -5.94
N LEU A 107 4.98 20.02 -5.29
CA LEU A 107 3.77 20.82 -5.56
C LEU A 107 3.96 22.30 -5.21
N GLU A 108 4.57 22.59 -4.07
CA GLU A 108 4.86 23.97 -3.68
C GLU A 108 5.92 24.63 -4.58
N GLY A 109 6.87 23.85 -5.13
CA GLY A 109 7.80 24.33 -6.14
C GLY A 109 7.13 24.68 -7.47
N ALA A 110 6.18 23.86 -7.91
CA ALA A 110 5.47 24.02 -9.18
C ALA A 110 4.31 25.04 -9.10
N LEU A 111 3.60 25.07 -7.98
CA LEU A 111 2.37 25.86 -7.77
C LEU A 111 2.36 26.46 -6.34
N PRO A 112 3.23 27.42 -6.03
CA PRO A 112 3.42 27.97 -4.68
C PRO A 112 2.10 28.45 -4.05
N GLY A 113 1.84 28.03 -2.82
CA GLY A 113 0.70 28.49 -2.03
C GLY A 113 -0.68 28.12 -2.57
N SER A 114 -0.75 27.22 -3.56
CA SER A 114 -1.98 26.85 -4.27
C SER A 114 -2.87 25.86 -3.53
N PHE A 115 -2.36 25.19 -2.50
CA PHE A 115 -3.06 24.12 -1.80
C PHE A 115 -3.21 24.39 -0.30
N PHE A 116 -4.25 23.78 0.28
CA PHE A 116 -4.31 23.48 1.71
C PHE A 116 -3.87 22.05 1.89
N TYR A 117 -3.03 21.77 2.91
CA TYR A 117 -2.59 20.41 3.26
C TYR A 117 -3.17 20.02 4.60
N ILE A 118 -3.87 18.88 4.62
CA ILE A 118 -4.52 18.33 5.80
C ILE A 118 -3.85 16.98 6.08
N PRO A 119 -3.02 16.85 7.14
CA PRO A 119 -2.42 15.57 7.49
C PRO A 119 -3.48 14.56 7.90
N GLU A 120 -3.36 13.34 7.40
CA GLU A 120 -4.30 12.24 7.65
C GLU A 120 -3.61 11.11 8.41
N ARG A 121 -3.43 11.30 9.74
CA ARG A 121 -2.63 10.41 10.60
C ARG A 121 -3.01 8.92 10.48
N ASP A 122 -4.25 8.61 10.23
CA ASP A 122 -4.76 7.24 10.15
C ASP A 122 -4.30 6.53 8.87
N TYR A 123 -3.87 7.29 7.87
CA TYR A 123 -3.37 6.84 6.59
C TYR A 123 -1.84 6.96 6.44
N PHE A 124 -1.09 7.22 7.53
CA PHE A 124 0.38 7.22 7.47
C PHE A 124 0.91 5.81 7.31
N ASP A 125 1.85 5.60 6.37
CA ASP A 125 2.47 4.31 6.15
C ASP A 125 3.59 4.03 7.14
N TYR A 126 3.67 2.77 7.54
CA TYR A 126 4.71 2.26 8.43
C TYR A 126 5.79 1.56 7.62
N ILE A 127 6.94 2.20 7.48
CA ILE A 127 8.07 1.71 6.69
C ILE A 127 9.21 1.28 7.61
N TYR A 128 9.73 0.08 7.37
CA TYR A 128 10.79 -0.55 8.14
C TYR A 128 11.97 -0.90 7.25
N LEU A 129 13.15 -1.06 7.84
CA LEU A 129 14.22 -1.76 7.16
C LEU A 129 13.89 -3.26 7.10
N ARG A 130 14.00 -3.88 5.91
CA ARG A 130 13.80 -5.32 5.74
C ARG A 130 14.69 -6.12 6.69
N GLU A 131 15.96 -5.74 6.81
CA GLU A 131 16.93 -6.38 7.70
C GLU A 131 16.51 -6.35 9.18
N ASP A 132 15.90 -5.25 9.64
CA ASP A 132 15.39 -5.12 11.00
C ASP A 132 14.25 -6.11 11.26
N LEU A 133 13.30 -6.26 10.32
CA LEU A 133 12.19 -7.20 10.43
C LEU A 133 12.67 -8.66 10.32
N ALA A 134 13.60 -8.93 9.41
CA ALA A 134 14.13 -10.27 9.17
C ALA A 134 14.94 -10.80 10.36
N THR A 135 15.78 -9.96 10.96
CA THR A 135 16.70 -10.39 12.02
C THR A 135 16.20 -10.12 13.42
N LEU A 136 15.36 -9.11 13.59
CA LEU A 136 14.91 -8.59 14.88
C LEU A 136 16.07 -8.36 15.87
N ARG A 137 17.22 -7.90 15.37
CA ARG A 137 18.43 -7.66 16.17
C ARG A 137 18.26 -6.48 17.13
N GLY A 138 18.95 -6.58 18.28
CA GLY A 138 19.02 -5.50 19.25
C GLY A 138 17.97 -5.59 20.37
N LYS A 139 18.17 -4.76 21.38
CA LYS A 139 17.37 -4.76 22.62
C LYS A 139 15.90 -4.35 22.34
N LYS A 140 15.68 -3.46 21.39
CA LYS A 140 14.34 -2.96 21.00
C LYS A 140 13.39 -4.07 20.54
N TYR A 141 13.91 -5.19 20.02
CA TYR A 141 13.12 -6.31 19.53
C TYR A 141 13.11 -7.54 20.46
N GLN A 142 13.59 -7.41 21.71
CA GLN A 142 13.66 -8.54 22.66
C GLN A 142 12.29 -9.21 22.87
N SER A 143 11.22 -8.42 23.00
CA SER A 143 9.86 -8.95 23.14
C SER A 143 9.43 -9.77 21.93
N LYS A 144 9.75 -9.30 20.71
CA LYS A 144 9.42 -10.02 19.48
C LYS A 144 10.13 -11.37 19.40
N ARG A 145 11.43 -11.40 19.71
CA ARG A 145 12.18 -12.66 19.78
C ARG A 145 11.63 -13.61 20.84
N ASN A 146 11.18 -13.10 21.97
CA ASN A 146 10.56 -13.93 23.00
C ASN A 146 9.26 -14.59 22.50
N HIS A 147 8.39 -13.85 21.80
CA HIS A 147 7.20 -14.42 21.18
C HIS A 147 7.55 -15.53 20.17
N ILE A 148 8.53 -15.28 19.29
CA ILE A 148 8.99 -16.28 18.33
C ILE A 148 9.56 -17.53 19.03
N ASN A 149 10.40 -17.34 20.05
CA ASN A 149 10.97 -18.46 20.79
C ASN A 149 9.90 -19.29 21.53
N ASN A 150 8.86 -18.63 22.06
CA ASN A 150 7.75 -19.34 22.69
C ASN A 150 6.93 -20.11 21.66
N PHE A 151 6.65 -19.51 20.51
CA PHE A 151 5.98 -20.19 19.40
C PHE A 151 6.75 -21.43 18.96
N LYS A 152 8.07 -21.32 18.72
CA LYS A 152 8.96 -22.43 18.32
C LYS A 152 9.05 -23.56 19.35
N LYS A 153 8.79 -23.30 20.62
CA LYS A 153 8.71 -24.34 21.66
C LYS A 153 7.41 -25.11 21.65
N GLN A 154 6.31 -24.46 21.22
CA GLN A 154 4.95 -25.02 21.25
C GLN A 154 4.58 -25.73 19.97
N TYR A 155 5.07 -25.19 18.83
CA TYR A 155 4.65 -25.65 17.49
C TYR A 155 5.87 -25.99 16.62
N SER A 156 5.77 -27.14 15.96
CA SER A 156 6.64 -27.45 14.82
C SER A 156 5.98 -26.87 13.58
N TYR A 157 6.64 -25.92 12.91
CA TYR A 157 6.10 -25.26 11.74
C TYR A 157 7.05 -25.31 10.57
N GLU A 158 6.51 -25.11 9.39
CA GLU A 158 7.20 -24.94 8.14
C GLU A 158 6.80 -23.62 7.51
N TYR A 159 7.77 -22.85 6.98
CA TYR A 159 7.49 -21.74 6.09
C TYR A 159 7.42 -22.23 4.66
N VAL A 160 6.32 -21.95 3.97
CA VAL A 160 6.10 -22.38 2.59
C VAL A 160 5.74 -21.17 1.72
N PRO A 161 6.23 -21.10 0.46
CA PRO A 161 5.78 -20.05 -0.45
C PRO A 161 4.29 -20.22 -0.77
N ILE A 162 3.60 -19.10 -1.04
CA ILE A 162 2.23 -19.16 -1.55
C ILE A 162 2.27 -19.61 -3.00
N THR A 163 1.63 -20.74 -3.26
CA THR A 163 1.47 -21.36 -4.57
C THR A 163 -0.01 -21.66 -4.81
N PRO A 164 -0.46 -21.90 -6.07
CA PRO A 164 -1.88 -22.12 -6.36
C PRO A 164 -2.54 -23.22 -5.53
N ASP A 165 -1.81 -24.24 -5.11
CA ASP A 165 -2.32 -25.36 -4.32
C ASP A 165 -2.61 -25.00 -2.86
N ILE A 166 -1.95 -23.99 -2.28
CA ILE A 166 -2.23 -23.54 -0.91
C ILE A 166 -3.18 -22.33 -0.83
N VAL A 167 -3.48 -21.66 -1.94
CA VAL A 167 -4.44 -20.55 -1.99
C VAL A 167 -5.79 -20.91 -1.35
N PRO A 168 -6.40 -22.09 -1.58
CA PRO A 168 -7.64 -22.46 -0.92
C PRO A 168 -7.54 -22.50 0.62
N GLN A 169 -6.37 -22.88 1.17
CA GLN A 169 -6.14 -22.90 2.62
C GLN A 169 -5.97 -21.47 3.16
N CYS A 170 -5.29 -20.59 2.44
CA CYS A 170 -5.20 -19.17 2.80
C CYS A 170 -6.59 -18.52 2.83
N LEU A 171 -7.42 -18.77 1.82
CA LEU A 171 -8.80 -18.29 1.76
C LEU A 171 -9.68 -18.86 2.89
N LYS A 172 -9.44 -20.10 3.32
CA LYS A 172 -10.14 -20.70 4.47
C LYS A 172 -9.78 -19.98 5.78
N LEU A 173 -8.53 -19.64 5.97
CA LEU A 173 -8.10 -18.88 7.15
C LEU A 173 -8.71 -17.48 7.15
N GLU A 174 -8.78 -16.82 5.99
CA GLU A 174 -9.35 -15.49 5.82
C GLU A 174 -10.87 -15.45 6.10
N CYS A 175 -11.61 -16.54 5.83
CA CYS A 175 -13.04 -16.62 6.13
C CYS A 175 -13.39 -16.41 7.62
N LYS A 176 -12.42 -16.47 8.53
CA LYS A 176 -12.60 -16.11 9.94
C LYS A 176 -12.71 -14.60 10.17
N TRP A 177 -12.46 -13.79 9.14
CA TRP A 177 -12.46 -12.34 9.18
C TRP A 177 -13.54 -11.80 8.25
N TYR A 178 -14.36 -10.89 8.74
CA TYR A 178 -15.41 -10.27 7.93
C TYR A 178 -14.87 -8.98 7.36
N ASN A 179 -15.08 -8.70 6.04
CA ASN A 179 -15.11 -7.32 5.50
C ASN A 179 -14.97 -7.28 3.97
N ASP A 180 -15.11 -6.07 3.38
CA ASP A 180 -14.82 -5.72 1.99
C ASP A 180 -13.38 -6.09 1.56
N GLU A 181 -12.43 -6.17 2.51
CA GLU A 181 -11.09 -6.73 2.31
C GLU A 181 -11.11 -8.12 1.66
N ARG A 182 -12.12 -8.96 1.97
CA ARG A 182 -12.21 -10.31 1.43
C ARG A 182 -12.26 -10.34 -0.09
N ARG A 183 -12.95 -9.38 -0.72
CA ARG A 183 -13.04 -9.31 -2.18
C ARG A 183 -11.70 -8.95 -2.79
N SER A 184 -10.99 -7.97 -2.23
CA SER A 184 -9.65 -7.56 -2.65
C SER A 184 -8.65 -8.70 -2.49
N LEU A 185 -8.65 -9.35 -1.32
CA LEU A 185 -7.77 -10.47 -1.01
C LEU A 185 -8.02 -11.66 -1.93
N THR A 186 -9.29 -12.03 -2.15
CA THR A 186 -9.67 -13.11 -3.06
C THR A 186 -9.20 -12.80 -4.49
N TYR A 187 -9.39 -11.58 -4.95
CA TYR A 187 -8.90 -11.15 -6.26
C TYR A 187 -7.37 -11.27 -6.35
N ALA A 188 -6.66 -10.75 -5.35
CA ALA A 188 -5.20 -10.81 -5.30
C ALA A 188 -4.67 -12.26 -5.35
N LEU A 189 -5.23 -13.16 -4.54
CA LEU A 189 -4.80 -14.56 -4.50
C LEU A 189 -5.09 -15.31 -5.81
N HIS A 190 -6.20 -15.01 -6.51
CA HIS A 190 -6.49 -15.61 -7.82
C HIS A 190 -5.64 -15.05 -8.97
N HIS A 191 -5.06 -13.86 -8.80
CA HIS A 191 -4.21 -13.20 -9.79
C HIS A 191 -2.77 -13.03 -9.31
N PHE A 192 -2.30 -13.95 -8.45
CA PHE A 192 -1.05 -13.85 -7.72
C PHE A 192 0.14 -13.55 -8.63
N ASP A 193 0.34 -14.35 -9.67
CA ASP A 193 1.43 -14.19 -10.63
C ASP A 193 1.25 -12.93 -11.50
N SER A 194 0.02 -12.67 -11.97
CA SER A 194 -0.28 -11.50 -12.82
C SER A 194 -0.02 -10.18 -12.08
N LEU A 195 -0.24 -10.14 -10.76
CA LEU A 195 0.05 -9.00 -9.91
C LEU A 195 1.50 -8.95 -9.43
N SER A 196 2.34 -9.93 -9.79
CA SER A 196 3.72 -10.08 -9.30
C SER A 196 3.82 -10.13 -7.77
N LEU A 197 2.87 -10.81 -7.15
CA LEU A 197 2.89 -10.98 -5.70
C LEU A 197 3.99 -11.94 -5.27
N ILE A 198 4.58 -11.65 -4.13
CA ILE A 198 5.43 -12.56 -3.38
C ILE A 198 4.71 -12.86 -2.07
N GLY A 199 4.65 -14.11 -1.67
CA GLY A 199 3.95 -14.49 -0.45
C GLY A 199 4.48 -15.75 0.18
N GLY A 200 4.23 -15.89 1.47
CA GLY A 200 4.58 -17.05 2.25
C GLY A 200 3.57 -17.33 3.35
N ALA A 201 3.55 -18.56 3.81
CA ALA A 201 2.62 -19.03 4.82
C ALA A 201 3.33 -19.89 5.87
N LEU A 202 2.77 -19.95 7.07
CA LEU A 202 3.17 -20.89 8.12
C LEU A 202 2.22 -22.07 8.12
N ARG A 203 2.80 -23.27 8.05
CA ARG A 203 2.09 -24.54 8.13
C ARG A 203 2.41 -25.23 9.44
N VAL A 204 1.38 -25.63 10.19
CA VAL A 204 1.45 -26.48 11.39
C VAL A 204 0.47 -27.61 11.20
N ASP A 205 0.91 -28.86 11.42
CA ASP A 205 0.07 -30.07 11.28
C ASP A 205 -0.73 -30.15 9.97
N ASN A 206 -0.08 -29.76 8.85
CA ASN A 206 -0.66 -29.65 7.50
C ASN A 206 -1.73 -28.56 7.30
N GLU A 207 -1.96 -27.69 8.27
CA GLU A 207 -2.87 -26.55 8.14
C GLU A 207 -2.10 -25.23 8.02
N ILE A 208 -2.57 -24.33 7.16
CA ILE A 208 -2.07 -22.96 7.09
C ILE A 208 -2.66 -22.19 8.26
N ILE A 209 -1.79 -21.70 9.14
CA ILE A 209 -2.16 -20.94 10.34
C ILE A 209 -1.85 -19.45 10.23
N ALA A 210 -0.99 -19.05 9.30
CA ALA A 210 -0.69 -17.66 9.00
C ALA A 210 -0.18 -17.53 7.58
N PHE A 211 -0.40 -16.37 6.97
CA PHE A 211 0.20 -16.04 5.68
C PHE A 211 0.40 -14.53 5.54
N SER A 212 1.35 -14.17 4.68
CA SER A 212 1.62 -12.80 4.29
C SER A 212 1.96 -12.74 2.81
N PHE A 213 1.51 -11.69 2.14
CA PHE A 213 1.92 -11.40 0.77
C PHE A 213 1.89 -9.91 0.46
N GLY A 214 2.57 -9.55 -0.61
CA GLY A 214 2.61 -8.19 -1.10
C GLY A 214 3.26 -8.10 -2.47
N ALA A 215 3.55 -6.89 -2.88
CA ALA A 215 4.15 -6.58 -4.18
C ALA A 215 5.18 -5.45 -4.08
N PRO A 216 6.10 -5.33 -5.05
CA PRO A 216 6.96 -4.16 -5.16
C PRO A 216 6.15 -2.87 -5.30
N ILE A 217 6.55 -1.82 -4.57
CA ILE A 217 6.07 -0.45 -4.77
C ILE A 217 6.99 0.26 -5.76
N ASN A 218 8.30 0.16 -5.51
CA ASN A 218 9.35 0.66 -6.39
C ASN A 218 10.58 -0.26 -6.36
N HIS A 219 11.70 0.16 -6.94
CA HIS A 219 12.93 -0.64 -7.07
C HIS A 219 13.52 -1.12 -5.73
N ASN A 220 13.29 -0.42 -4.60
CA ASN A 220 13.90 -0.74 -3.30
C ASN A 220 12.91 -0.87 -2.15
N THR A 221 11.61 -0.71 -2.41
CA THR A 221 10.54 -0.77 -1.41
C THR A 221 9.51 -1.84 -1.77
N PHE A 222 9.27 -2.75 -0.85
CA PHE A 222 8.26 -3.79 -0.97
C PHE A 222 7.06 -3.47 -0.06
N GLY A 223 5.84 -3.52 -0.60
CA GLY A 223 4.60 -3.35 0.14
C GLY A 223 4.06 -4.68 0.64
N VAL A 224 3.80 -4.81 1.94
CA VAL A 224 3.08 -5.94 2.53
C VAL A 224 1.60 -5.59 2.59
N HIS A 225 0.83 -6.13 1.65
CA HIS A 225 -0.59 -5.82 1.48
C HIS A 225 -1.48 -6.61 2.42
N VAL A 226 -1.09 -7.85 2.74
CA VAL A 226 -1.84 -8.73 3.61
C VAL A 226 -0.90 -9.45 4.57
N GLU A 227 -1.28 -9.47 5.84
CA GLU A 227 -0.66 -10.29 6.87
C GLU A 227 -1.78 -10.79 7.78
N LYS A 228 -2.03 -12.10 7.79
CA LYS A 228 -3.11 -12.75 8.55
C LYS A 228 -2.57 -13.94 9.32
N ALA A 229 -3.06 -14.14 10.54
CA ALA A 229 -2.75 -15.30 11.36
C ALA A 229 -3.94 -15.75 12.19
N ASP A 230 -4.02 -17.04 12.49
CA ASP A 230 -4.99 -17.58 13.43
C ASP A 230 -4.60 -17.17 14.85
N VAL A 231 -5.45 -16.44 15.52
CA VAL A 231 -5.23 -15.91 16.89
C VAL A 231 -5.11 -17.00 17.95
N ASN A 232 -5.54 -18.24 17.63
CA ASN A 232 -5.37 -19.38 18.53
C ASN A 232 -3.91 -19.86 18.62
N PHE A 233 -3.05 -19.44 17.71
CA PHE A 233 -1.61 -19.72 17.71
C PHE A 233 -0.85 -18.50 18.20
N ASP A 234 -0.61 -18.40 19.50
CA ASP A 234 0.07 -17.26 20.10
C ASP A 234 1.47 -17.09 19.50
N GLY A 235 1.76 -15.88 19.03
CA GLY A 235 3.02 -15.53 18.37
C GLY A 235 3.03 -15.72 16.83
N ALA A 236 2.00 -16.33 16.23
CA ALA A 236 1.97 -16.61 14.79
C ALA A 236 2.14 -15.35 13.93
N TYR A 237 1.52 -14.22 14.29
CA TYR A 237 1.75 -12.93 13.60
C TYR A 237 3.21 -12.49 13.63
N THR A 238 3.90 -12.71 14.76
CA THR A 238 5.31 -12.30 14.86
C THR A 238 6.22 -13.21 14.04
N VAL A 239 5.90 -14.50 13.99
CA VAL A 239 6.66 -15.48 13.21
C VAL A 239 6.47 -15.26 11.73
N ILE A 240 5.22 -15.11 11.24
CA ILE A 240 5.00 -14.87 9.80
C ILE A 240 5.65 -13.56 9.34
N ASN A 241 5.61 -12.50 10.15
CA ASN A 241 6.26 -11.24 9.81
C ASN A 241 7.77 -11.41 9.63
N GLN A 242 8.44 -12.09 10.58
CA GLN A 242 9.89 -12.34 10.50
C GLN A 242 10.25 -13.26 9.33
N GLU A 243 9.56 -14.38 9.19
CA GLU A 243 9.82 -15.36 8.12
C GLU A 243 9.62 -14.72 6.75
N PHE A 244 8.52 -13.99 6.57
CA PHE A 244 8.25 -13.32 5.30
C PHE A 244 9.34 -12.30 4.96
N ALA A 245 9.71 -11.41 5.90
CA ALA A 245 10.77 -10.43 5.69
C ALA A 245 12.13 -11.09 5.38
N SER A 246 12.41 -12.25 5.99
CA SER A 246 13.64 -13.02 5.76
C SER A 246 13.73 -13.64 4.36
N HIS A 247 12.56 -13.93 3.75
CA HIS A 247 12.47 -14.54 2.42
C HIS A 247 12.26 -13.51 1.29
N LEU A 248 12.09 -12.22 1.63
CA LEU A 248 12.04 -11.18 0.61
C LEU A 248 13.39 -11.00 -0.08
N PRO A 249 13.43 -10.75 -1.40
CA PRO A 249 14.66 -10.44 -2.13
C PRO A 249 15.45 -9.29 -1.48
N GLU A 250 16.77 -9.43 -1.44
CA GLU A 250 17.69 -8.47 -0.78
C GLU A 250 17.69 -7.08 -1.43
N GLN A 251 17.25 -6.97 -2.66
CA GLN A 251 17.08 -5.68 -3.35
C GLN A 251 16.12 -4.72 -2.63
N TYR A 252 15.14 -5.26 -1.88
CA TYR A 252 14.21 -4.44 -1.11
C TYR A 252 14.84 -4.04 0.23
N THR A 253 15.34 -2.82 0.30
CA THR A 253 15.85 -2.24 1.53
C THR A 253 14.74 -1.94 2.52
N TYR A 254 13.60 -1.49 2.00
CA TYR A 254 12.44 -1.06 2.77
C TYR A 254 11.26 -2.00 2.61
N VAL A 255 10.52 -2.16 3.72
CA VAL A 255 9.23 -2.87 3.77
C VAL A 255 8.19 -1.88 4.27
N ASN A 256 7.25 -1.53 3.40
CA ASN A 256 6.06 -0.75 3.77
C ASN A 256 4.95 -1.72 4.20
N ARG A 257 4.46 -1.59 5.43
CA ARG A 257 3.36 -2.40 5.99
C ARG A 257 2.05 -1.62 6.05
N GLU A 258 1.90 -0.62 5.20
CA GLU A 258 0.70 0.20 5.01
C GLU A 258 0.23 0.94 6.27
N GLU A 259 -1.00 1.43 6.26
CA GLU A 259 -1.61 2.29 7.26
C GLU A 259 -2.16 1.51 8.48
N ASP A 260 -2.52 2.24 9.53
CA ASP A 260 -3.23 1.68 10.68
C ASP A 260 -4.76 1.96 10.66
N LEU A 261 -5.24 2.76 9.71
CA LEU A 261 -6.66 3.09 9.50
C LEU A 261 -7.37 3.60 10.77
N GLY A 262 -6.63 4.22 11.69
CA GLY A 262 -7.16 4.70 12.97
C GLY A 262 -7.48 3.59 13.98
N ILE A 263 -7.14 2.32 13.70
CA ILE A 263 -7.41 1.17 14.58
C ILE A 263 -6.34 1.11 15.68
N PRO A 264 -6.67 1.36 16.96
CA PRO A 264 -5.67 1.49 18.04
C PRO A 264 -4.78 0.25 18.19
N GLY A 265 -5.35 -0.95 18.11
CA GLY A 265 -4.60 -2.21 18.23
C GLY A 265 -3.61 -2.41 17.08
N LEU A 266 -4.02 -2.09 15.85
CA LEU A 266 -3.15 -2.17 14.67
C LEU A 266 -2.03 -1.13 14.75
N ARG A 267 -2.34 0.10 15.15
CA ARG A 267 -1.37 1.17 15.40
C ARG A 267 -0.31 0.74 16.41
N GLN A 268 -0.75 0.21 17.56
CA GLN A 268 0.17 -0.29 18.58
C GLN A 268 1.04 -1.44 18.07
N ALA A 269 0.45 -2.38 17.34
CA ALA A 269 1.18 -3.50 16.75
C ALA A 269 2.27 -2.99 15.79
N LYS A 270 1.93 -2.09 14.85
CA LYS A 270 2.89 -1.52 13.89
C LYS A 270 3.99 -0.71 14.58
N LEU A 271 3.66 0.17 15.51
CA LEU A 271 4.64 0.94 16.28
C LEU A 271 5.59 0.06 17.10
N SER A 272 5.13 -1.10 17.59
CA SER A 272 5.95 -2.02 18.37
C SER A 272 7.13 -2.62 17.59
N TYR A 273 7.13 -2.54 16.26
CA TYR A 273 8.23 -2.91 15.39
C TYR A 273 9.20 -1.77 15.07
N GLN A 274 9.02 -0.59 15.70
CA GLN A 274 9.92 0.57 15.58
C GLN A 274 10.15 0.96 14.11
N PRO A 275 9.15 1.50 13.40
CA PRO A 275 9.30 1.88 12.00
C PRO A 275 10.45 2.85 11.82
N THR A 276 11.25 2.66 10.78
CA THR A 276 12.35 3.56 10.41
C THR A 276 11.81 4.86 9.87
N ILE A 277 10.69 4.78 9.12
CA ILE A 277 9.97 5.93 8.58
C ILE A 277 8.50 5.76 8.93
N LEU A 278 7.91 6.75 9.59
CA LEU A 278 6.47 6.94 9.61
C LEU A 278 6.16 7.95 8.52
N LEU A 279 5.77 7.43 7.34
CA LEU A 279 5.57 8.23 6.15
C LEU A 279 4.28 9.02 6.27
N GLU A 280 4.41 10.31 6.50
CA GLU A 280 3.27 11.21 6.57
C GLU A 280 2.57 11.32 5.22
N LYS A 281 1.25 11.30 5.25
CA LYS A 281 0.39 11.54 4.07
C LYS A 281 -0.62 12.63 4.39
N SER A 282 -0.86 13.51 3.43
CA SER A 282 -1.83 14.60 3.54
C SER A 282 -2.81 14.57 2.38
N ALA A 283 -4.01 15.06 2.61
CA ALA A 283 -4.86 15.54 1.54
C ALA A 283 -4.40 16.93 1.10
N ALA A 284 -4.18 17.15 -0.19
CA ALA A 284 -3.92 18.45 -0.78
C ALA A 284 -5.17 18.93 -1.51
N ILE A 285 -5.80 20.00 -0.99
CA ILE A 285 -7.02 20.58 -1.55
C ILE A 285 -6.68 21.90 -2.22
N LYS A 286 -6.99 22.01 -3.51
CA LYS A 286 -6.75 23.23 -4.29
C LYS A 286 -7.58 24.40 -3.72
N LYS A 287 -6.92 25.51 -3.46
CA LYS A 287 -7.56 26.76 -3.05
C LYS A 287 -8.40 27.30 -4.19
N GLN A 288 -9.67 27.53 -3.95
CA GLN A 288 -10.51 28.27 -4.88
C GLN A 288 -10.11 29.75 -4.82
N LEU A 289 -9.79 30.32 -5.96
CA LEU A 289 -9.64 31.77 -6.04
C LEU A 289 -11.01 32.38 -5.76
N THR A 290 -11.16 32.99 -4.61
CA THR A 290 -12.32 33.86 -4.33
C THR A 290 -12.29 34.94 -5.42
N GLN A 291 -13.24 34.87 -6.36
CA GLN A 291 -13.48 36.02 -7.23
C GLN A 291 -13.89 37.15 -6.30
N THR A 292 -12.97 38.02 -5.94
CA THR A 292 -13.28 39.33 -5.37
C THR A 292 -14.13 40.03 -6.44
N LYS A 293 -15.44 40.19 -6.16
CA LYS A 293 -16.33 40.99 -6.95
C LYS A 293 -15.95 42.47 -6.86
#